data_4daa1768b4c3fa1a04edcf303193c14a
#
_entry.id   4daa1768b4c3fa1a04edcf303193c14a
#
_cell.length_a   1.000
_cell.length_b   1.000
_cell.length_c   1.000
_cell.angle_alpha   90.00
_cell.angle_beta   90.00
_cell.angle_gamma   90.00
#
_symmetry.space_group_name_H-M   'P 1'
#
loop_
_entity.id
_entity.type
_entity.pdbx_description
1 polymer ?
#
loop_
_entity_poly.entity_id
_entity_poly.type
_entity_poly.pdbx_seq_one_letter_code
_entity_poly.pdbx_strand_id
1 'polypeptide(L)'
;MASLAAAELLALRNRVPVPAVRVNEAAVATAFVSERHLRIAGRAPMSFAPLSGFWQAADGWVRTHANYPHHRARLLSALDIADTGGDQVLVGVLSKELASRPAGEVQETVYAAGGLAVAVASAPAAAGPALVETRHVGQSSPRLLAPASVPAQDVRVLDLTRVLAGPVATRTLALLGADVLRVDAPQLPE
;
A
#
# COMPACT_ATOMS: atom_id res chain seq x y z
N MET A 1 6.13 -10.24 15.01
CA MET A 1 6.77 -8.90 15.23
C MET A 1 5.82 -7.97 15.98
N ALA A 2 4.67 -7.54 15.39
CA ALA A 2 3.76 -6.58 16.06
C ALA A 2 3.29 -7.02 17.45
N SER A 3 2.95 -8.29 17.65
CA SER A 3 2.51 -8.81 18.97
C SER A 3 3.62 -8.76 20.03
N LEU A 4 4.87 -9.01 19.65
CA LEU A 4 6.00 -8.90 20.56
C LEU A 4 6.26 -7.44 20.95
N ALA A 5 6.33 -6.54 19.97
CA ALA A 5 6.50 -5.11 20.23
C ALA A 5 5.37 -4.53 21.12
N ALA A 6 4.14 -5.00 20.90
CA ALA A 6 3.00 -4.62 21.73
C ALA A 6 3.13 -5.12 23.18
N ALA A 7 3.59 -6.36 23.37
CA ALA A 7 3.84 -6.93 24.69
C ALA A 7 4.99 -6.21 25.42
N GLU A 8 6.07 -5.90 24.71
CA GLU A 8 7.20 -5.12 25.24
C GLU A 8 6.77 -3.71 25.65
N LEU A 9 6.00 -3.01 24.80
CA LEU A 9 5.47 -1.69 25.12
C LEU A 9 4.58 -1.71 26.37
N LEU A 10 3.67 -2.67 26.46
CA LEU A 10 2.77 -2.80 27.61
C LEU A 10 3.54 -3.11 28.91
N ALA A 11 4.52 -4.00 28.81
CA ALA A 11 5.40 -4.35 29.93
C ALA A 11 6.22 -3.15 30.40
N LEU A 12 6.78 -2.38 29.47
CA LEU A 12 7.52 -1.14 29.77
C LEU A 12 6.62 -0.10 30.46
N ARG A 13 5.41 0.12 29.95
CA ARG A 13 4.44 1.06 30.54
C ARG A 13 4.08 0.69 31.99
N ASN A 14 3.87 -0.59 32.23
CA ASN A 14 3.41 -1.11 33.53
C ASN A 14 4.56 -1.51 34.47
N ARG A 15 5.82 -1.40 34.02
CA ARG A 15 7.03 -1.79 34.76
C ARG A 15 6.98 -3.24 35.23
N VAL A 16 6.55 -4.13 34.36
CA VAL A 16 6.46 -5.58 34.58
C VAL A 16 7.33 -6.32 33.55
N PRO A 17 7.71 -7.59 33.83
CA PRO A 17 8.40 -8.41 32.83
C PRO A 17 7.56 -8.59 31.56
N VAL A 18 8.24 -8.72 30.42
CA VAL A 18 7.58 -9.02 29.15
C VAL A 18 6.95 -10.41 29.19
N PRO A 19 5.64 -10.54 28.99
CA PRO A 19 4.99 -11.84 29.00
C PRO A 19 5.37 -12.69 27.78
N ALA A 20 5.21 -14.00 27.88
CA ALA A 20 5.37 -14.89 26.73
C ALA A 20 4.31 -14.57 25.67
N VAL A 21 4.76 -14.35 24.44
CA VAL A 21 3.89 -14.06 23.29
C VAL A 21 3.66 -15.33 22.48
N ARG A 22 2.40 -15.63 22.22
CA ARG A 22 1.99 -16.73 21.32
C ARG A 22 1.32 -16.13 20.09
N VAL A 23 1.66 -16.64 18.93
CA VAL A 23 1.11 -16.20 17.64
C VAL A 23 0.43 -17.37 16.96
N ASN A 24 -0.78 -17.17 16.49
CA ASN A 24 -1.48 -18.15 15.68
C ASN A 24 -1.01 -17.99 14.22
N GLU A 25 -0.25 -18.96 13.71
CA GLU A 25 0.32 -18.92 12.37
C GLU A 25 -0.75 -18.87 11.26
N ALA A 26 -1.86 -19.60 11.44
CA ALA A 26 -2.95 -19.57 10.48
C ALA A 26 -3.63 -18.20 10.41
N ALA A 27 -3.80 -17.54 11.57
CA ALA A 27 -4.32 -16.17 11.61
C ALA A 27 -3.37 -15.16 10.95
N VAL A 28 -2.05 -15.33 11.12
CA VAL A 28 -1.04 -14.49 10.45
C VAL A 28 -1.10 -14.70 8.94
N ALA A 29 -1.12 -15.95 8.47
CA ALA A 29 -1.21 -16.26 7.04
C ALA A 29 -2.50 -15.69 6.43
N THR A 30 -3.65 -15.85 7.10
CA THR A 30 -4.92 -15.26 6.67
C THR A 30 -4.88 -13.74 6.61
N ALA A 31 -4.28 -13.10 7.62
CA ALA A 31 -4.15 -11.64 7.64
C ALA A 31 -3.25 -11.13 6.50
N PHE A 32 -2.21 -11.86 6.14
CA PHE A 32 -1.27 -11.49 5.07
C PHE A 32 -1.90 -11.47 3.68
N VAL A 33 -2.92 -12.30 3.46
CA VAL A 33 -3.68 -12.39 2.19
C VAL A 33 -5.17 -12.09 2.40
N SER A 34 -5.47 -11.18 3.33
CA SER A 34 -6.84 -10.90 3.79
C SER A 34 -7.77 -10.45 2.65
N GLU A 35 -7.24 -9.76 1.64
CA GLU A 35 -7.99 -9.34 0.45
C GLU A 35 -8.54 -10.54 -0.35
N ARG A 36 -7.88 -11.71 -0.30
CA ARG A 36 -8.37 -12.95 -0.95
C ARG A 36 -9.56 -13.56 -0.22
N HIS A 37 -9.68 -13.29 1.07
CA HIS A 37 -10.78 -13.76 1.91
C HIS A 37 -11.93 -12.77 2.00
N LEU A 38 -11.72 -11.51 1.61
CA LEU A 38 -12.75 -10.46 1.62
C LEU A 38 -13.90 -10.85 0.69
N ARG A 39 -15.13 -10.65 1.20
CA ARG A 39 -16.35 -10.76 0.42
C ARG A 39 -17.24 -9.55 0.73
N ILE A 40 -17.72 -8.90 -0.31
CA ILE A 40 -18.67 -7.79 -0.22
C ILE A 40 -19.97 -8.26 -0.84
N ALA A 41 -21.06 -8.34 -0.06
CA ALA A 41 -22.33 -8.94 -0.48
C ALA A 41 -22.15 -10.34 -1.11
N GLY A 42 -21.26 -11.18 -0.53
CA GLY A 42 -20.95 -12.55 -0.99
C GLY A 42 -20.01 -12.63 -2.20
N ARG A 43 -19.57 -11.52 -2.77
CA ARG A 43 -18.70 -11.49 -3.96
C ARG A 43 -17.27 -11.13 -3.60
N ALA A 44 -16.31 -11.75 -4.28
CA ALA A 44 -14.91 -11.31 -4.20
C ALA A 44 -14.76 -9.94 -4.86
N PRO A 45 -14.03 -9.00 -4.25
CA PRO A 45 -13.70 -7.74 -4.91
C PRO A 45 -12.78 -7.98 -6.11
N MET A 46 -12.86 -7.10 -7.11
CA MET A 46 -11.90 -7.07 -8.22
C MET A 46 -10.57 -6.52 -7.72
N SER A 47 -9.49 -7.27 -7.92
CA SER A 47 -8.17 -6.87 -7.41
C SER A 47 -7.51 -5.80 -8.26
N PHE A 48 -7.57 -5.94 -9.59
CA PHE A 48 -6.95 -5.02 -10.54
C PHE A 48 -7.85 -4.80 -11.75
N ALA A 49 -7.92 -3.54 -12.21
CA ALA A 49 -8.58 -3.21 -13.48
C ALA A 49 -7.78 -3.77 -14.67
N PRO A 50 -8.42 -4.04 -15.81
CA PRO A 50 -7.79 -4.67 -16.97
C PRO A 50 -6.55 -3.98 -17.53
N LEU A 51 -6.46 -2.64 -17.38
CA LEU A 51 -5.29 -1.87 -17.81
C LEU A 51 -4.23 -1.72 -16.69
N SER A 52 -4.39 -2.40 -15.57
CA SER A 52 -3.39 -2.49 -14.50
C SER A 52 -2.66 -3.82 -14.61
N GLY A 53 -1.37 -3.80 -14.94
CA GLY A 53 -0.63 -5.04 -15.18
C GLY A 53 0.84 -4.82 -15.42
N PHE A 54 1.54 -5.90 -15.69
CA PHE A 54 2.88 -5.91 -16.24
C PHE A 54 2.81 -6.10 -17.76
N TRP A 55 3.54 -5.28 -18.49
CA TRP A 55 3.50 -5.24 -19.94
C TRP A 55 4.92 -5.31 -20.50
N GLN A 56 5.09 -6.02 -21.60
CA GLN A 56 6.34 -6.01 -22.34
C GLN A 56 6.50 -4.62 -22.99
N ALA A 57 7.66 -4.00 -22.78
CA ALA A 57 8.13 -2.81 -23.47
C ALA A 57 9.23 -3.18 -24.48
N ALA A 58 9.69 -2.23 -25.29
CA ALA A 58 10.72 -2.49 -26.30
C ALA A 58 12.05 -2.99 -25.71
N ASP A 59 12.39 -2.56 -24.49
CA ASP A 59 13.66 -2.81 -23.82
C ASP A 59 13.53 -3.44 -22.42
N GLY A 60 12.32 -3.87 -22.04
CA GLY A 60 12.08 -4.44 -20.71
C GLY A 60 10.61 -4.56 -20.38
N TRP A 61 10.24 -4.24 -19.13
CA TRP A 61 8.88 -4.34 -18.64
C TRP A 61 8.42 -3.04 -18.00
N VAL A 62 7.12 -2.76 -18.16
CA VAL A 62 6.44 -1.64 -17.50
C VAL A 62 5.31 -2.17 -16.64
N ARG A 63 5.18 -1.63 -15.42
CA ARG A 63 4.04 -1.85 -14.54
C ARG A 63 3.11 -0.64 -14.61
N THR A 64 1.88 -0.81 -15.07
CA THR A 64 0.84 0.23 -15.05
C THR A 64 -0.10 0.06 -13.87
N HIS A 65 -0.69 1.16 -13.40
CA HIS A 65 -1.75 1.18 -12.42
C HIS A 65 -2.90 2.08 -12.90
N ALA A 66 -4.02 1.46 -13.29
CA ALA A 66 -5.20 2.11 -13.86
C ALA A 66 -6.49 1.65 -13.16
N ASN A 67 -6.41 1.33 -11.85
CA ASN A 67 -7.56 0.86 -11.08
C ASN A 67 -8.62 1.95 -10.87
N TYR A 68 -8.18 3.21 -10.81
CA TYR A 68 -9.09 4.34 -10.65
C TYR A 68 -9.40 4.98 -12.00
N PRO A 69 -10.63 5.49 -12.22
CA PRO A 69 -11.01 6.11 -13.49
C PRO A 69 -10.06 7.22 -13.95
N HIS A 70 -9.58 8.05 -13.02
CA HIS A 70 -8.64 9.12 -13.34
C HIS A 70 -7.23 8.62 -13.72
N HIS A 71 -6.74 7.51 -13.13
CA HIS A 71 -5.49 6.89 -13.55
C HIS A 71 -5.62 6.26 -14.94
N ARG A 72 -6.75 5.57 -15.21
CA ARG A 72 -7.08 5.04 -16.54
C ARG A 72 -7.06 6.13 -17.58
N ALA A 73 -7.82 7.20 -17.37
CA ALA A 73 -7.92 8.31 -18.30
C ALA A 73 -6.55 8.94 -18.60
N ARG A 74 -5.73 9.17 -17.57
CA ARG A 74 -4.39 9.74 -17.73
C ARG A 74 -3.43 8.80 -18.45
N LEU A 75 -3.46 7.50 -18.17
CA LEU A 75 -2.67 6.49 -18.86
C LEU A 75 -2.99 6.48 -20.36
N LEU A 76 -4.26 6.38 -20.72
CA LEU A 76 -4.71 6.34 -22.11
C LEU A 76 -4.42 7.64 -22.83
N SER A 77 -4.70 8.79 -22.21
CA SER A 77 -4.39 10.11 -22.80
C SER A 77 -2.90 10.33 -23.01
N ALA A 78 -2.04 9.90 -22.08
CA ALA A 78 -0.59 10.04 -22.19
C ALA A 78 0.00 9.23 -23.36
N LEU A 79 -0.68 8.17 -23.77
CA LEU A 79 -0.26 7.28 -24.86
C LEU A 79 -1.07 7.48 -26.14
N ASP A 80 -1.89 8.54 -26.23
CA ASP A 80 -2.77 8.85 -27.35
C ASP A 80 -3.74 7.70 -27.73
N ILE A 81 -4.17 6.94 -26.73
CA ILE A 81 -5.13 5.84 -26.89
C ILE A 81 -6.54 6.33 -26.58
N ALA A 82 -7.45 6.22 -27.56
CA ALA A 82 -8.86 6.53 -27.33
C ALA A 82 -9.53 5.50 -26.41
N ASP A 83 -10.25 5.95 -25.36
CA ASP A 83 -10.98 5.07 -24.44
C ASP A 83 -12.29 4.55 -25.06
N THR A 84 -12.17 3.69 -26.04
CA THR A 84 -13.28 3.13 -26.84
C THR A 84 -13.11 1.62 -27.04
N GLY A 85 -14.19 0.92 -27.35
CA GLY A 85 -14.15 -0.50 -27.73
C GLY A 85 -14.14 -1.50 -26.57
N GLY A 86 -14.19 -1.04 -25.35
CA GLY A 86 -14.20 -1.89 -24.15
C GLY A 86 -12.82 -2.42 -23.75
N ASP A 87 -12.75 -3.01 -22.54
CA ASP A 87 -11.49 -3.36 -21.88
C ASP A 87 -10.65 -4.37 -22.67
N GLN A 88 -11.26 -5.37 -23.29
CA GLN A 88 -10.53 -6.39 -24.08
C GLN A 88 -9.80 -5.80 -25.28
N VAL A 89 -10.44 -4.84 -25.97
CA VAL A 89 -9.82 -4.13 -27.08
C VAL A 89 -8.68 -3.24 -26.58
N LEU A 90 -8.92 -2.50 -25.50
CA LEU A 90 -7.93 -1.59 -24.93
C LEU A 90 -6.71 -2.31 -24.37
N VAL A 91 -6.87 -3.50 -23.78
CA VAL A 91 -5.73 -4.36 -23.38
C VAL A 91 -4.83 -4.67 -24.57
N GLY A 92 -5.42 -5.03 -25.73
CA GLY A 92 -4.66 -5.31 -26.95
C GLY A 92 -3.97 -4.08 -27.53
N VAL A 93 -4.65 -2.92 -27.55
CA VAL A 93 -4.09 -1.65 -28.02
C VAL A 93 -2.96 -1.19 -27.11
N LEU A 94 -3.18 -1.18 -25.78
CA LEU A 94 -2.17 -0.80 -24.80
C LEU A 94 -0.94 -1.69 -24.89
N SER A 95 -1.12 -3.00 -25.00
CA SER A 95 -0.02 -3.96 -25.12
C SER A 95 0.87 -3.67 -26.33
N LYS A 96 0.28 -3.37 -27.48
CA LYS A 96 1.02 -3.03 -28.71
C LYS A 96 1.76 -1.70 -28.58
N GLU A 97 1.12 -0.70 -28.01
CA GLU A 97 1.70 0.62 -27.82
C GLU A 97 2.91 0.56 -26.88
N LEU A 98 2.78 -0.13 -25.76
CA LEU A 98 3.86 -0.30 -24.79
C LEU A 98 5.02 -1.11 -25.36
N ALA A 99 4.75 -2.15 -26.16
CA ALA A 99 5.78 -2.97 -26.80
C ALA A 99 6.65 -2.19 -27.81
N SER A 100 6.14 -1.07 -28.34
CA SER A 100 6.86 -0.23 -29.31
C SER A 100 7.74 0.83 -28.68
N ARG A 101 7.63 1.08 -27.38
CA ARG A 101 8.35 2.16 -26.66
C ARG A 101 9.33 1.63 -25.61
N PRO A 102 10.43 2.32 -25.33
CA PRO A 102 11.30 2.03 -24.20
C PRO A 102 10.55 2.22 -22.86
N ALA A 103 10.80 1.32 -21.90
CA ALA A 103 10.11 1.34 -20.61
C ALA A 103 10.29 2.67 -19.84
N GLY A 104 11.49 3.26 -19.90
CA GLY A 104 11.78 4.54 -19.28
C GLY A 104 10.99 5.70 -19.92
N GLU A 105 10.85 5.72 -21.24
CA GLU A 105 10.06 6.74 -21.94
C GLU A 105 8.58 6.66 -21.56
N VAL A 106 8.02 5.44 -21.49
CA VAL A 106 6.64 5.23 -21.05
C VAL A 106 6.43 5.75 -19.62
N GLN A 107 7.36 5.44 -18.73
CA GLN A 107 7.31 5.95 -17.35
C GLN A 107 7.23 7.47 -17.32
N GLU A 108 8.18 8.16 -17.96
CA GLU A 108 8.26 9.64 -17.95
C GLU A 108 7.01 10.26 -18.60
N THR A 109 6.56 9.73 -19.73
CA THR A 109 5.36 10.24 -20.43
C THR A 109 4.11 10.12 -19.56
N VAL A 110 3.89 8.97 -18.94
CA VAL A 110 2.72 8.72 -18.11
C VAL A 110 2.79 9.51 -16.80
N TYR A 111 3.96 9.65 -16.18
CA TYR A 111 4.16 10.49 -15.00
C TYR A 111 3.91 11.96 -15.28
N ALA A 112 4.40 12.49 -16.41
CA ALA A 112 4.18 13.88 -16.81
C ALA A 112 2.67 14.20 -16.95
N ALA A 113 1.86 13.22 -17.39
CA ALA A 113 0.41 13.33 -17.45
C ALA A 113 -0.30 13.08 -16.11
N GLY A 114 0.45 12.82 -15.03
CA GLY A 114 -0.09 12.49 -13.70
C GLY A 114 -0.73 11.11 -13.60
N GLY A 115 -0.41 10.20 -14.53
CA GLY A 115 -0.74 8.79 -14.48
C GLY A 115 0.29 7.97 -13.69
N LEU A 116 0.13 6.65 -13.67
CA LEU A 116 1.02 5.74 -12.95
C LEU A 116 1.51 4.61 -13.87
N ALA A 117 2.76 4.71 -14.27
CA ALA A 117 3.51 3.65 -14.94
C ALA A 117 4.96 3.66 -14.41
N VAL A 118 5.54 2.50 -14.20
CA VAL A 118 6.90 2.35 -13.69
C VAL A 118 7.66 1.33 -14.52
N ALA A 119 8.85 1.71 -15.00
CA ALA A 119 9.78 0.78 -15.63
C ALA A 119 10.28 -0.22 -14.58
N VAL A 120 10.22 -1.51 -14.92
CA VAL A 120 10.69 -2.56 -14.01
C VAL A 120 12.22 -2.61 -14.08
N ALA A 121 12.87 -2.52 -12.94
CA ALA A 121 14.33 -2.60 -12.88
C ALA A 121 14.83 -3.96 -13.40
N SER A 122 15.87 -3.93 -14.21
CA SER A 122 16.49 -5.13 -14.81
C SER A 122 17.26 -5.99 -13.81
N ALA A 123 17.70 -5.39 -12.70
CA ALA A 123 18.37 -6.08 -11.61
C ALA A 123 17.94 -5.51 -10.25
N PRO A 124 17.91 -6.33 -9.20
CA PRO A 124 17.67 -5.81 -7.85
C PRO A 124 18.80 -4.86 -7.46
N ALA A 125 18.48 -3.84 -6.67
CA ALA A 125 19.50 -2.98 -6.07
C ALA A 125 20.49 -3.84 -5.25
N ALA A 126 21.78 -3.56 -5.37
CA ALA A 126 22.84 -4.36 -4.74
C ALA A 126 22.73 -4.45 -3.21
N ALA A 127 22.12 -3.44 -2.57
CA ALA A 127 21.73 -3.47 -1.16
C ALA A 127 20.41 -2.71 -1.04
N GLY A 128 19.38 -3.36 -0.51
CA GLY A 128 18.15 -2.68 -0.14
C GLY A 128 18.39 -1.71 1.03
N PRO A 129 17.57 -0.66 1.17
CA PRO A 129 17.59 0.19 2.35
C PRO A 129 17.29 -0.63 3.60
N ALA A 130 17.70 -0.13 4.78
CA ALA A 130 17.33 -0.74 6.05
C ALA A 130 15.79 -0.88 6.12
N LEU A 131 15.31 -2.02 6.62
CA LEU A 131 13.87 -2.28 6.76
C LEU A 131 13.17 -1.24 7.65
N VAL A 132 13.90 -0.73 8.64
CA VAL A 132 13.47 0.35 9.53
C VAL A 132 14.61 1.34 9.65
N GLU A 133 14.34 2.61 9.33
CA GLU A 133 15.24 3.72 9.55
C GLU A 133 14.66 4.62 10.65
N THR A 134 15.46 4.93 11.65
CA THR A 134 15.10 5.83 12.74
C THR A 134 16.01 7.05 12.70
N ARG A 135 15.41 8.24 12.64
CA ARG A 135 16.14 9.51 12.67
C ARG A 135 15.63 10.41 13.77
N HIS A 136 16.53 10.96 14.56
CA HIS A 136 16.21 11.98 15.54
C HIS A 136 15.90 13.31 14.85
N VAL A 137 14.72 13.86 15.06
CA VAL A 137 14.25 15.06 14.34
C VAL A 137 14.06 16.29 15.24
N GLY A 138 14.28 16.17 16.54
CA GLY A 138 14.08 17.28 17.47
C GLY A 138 14.67 17.02 18.85
N GLN A 139 14.66 18.08 19.70
CA GLN A 139 15.21 18.07 21.06
C GLN A 139 14.12 17.99 22.14
N SER A 140 12.85 17.75 21.79
CA SER A 140 11.78 17.64 22.77
C SER A 140 11.95 16.39 23.62
N SER A 141 11.66 16.49 24.91
CA SER A 141 11.65 15.34 25.81
C SER A 141 10.62 14.31 25.37
N PRO A 142 10.95 13.00 25.42
CA PRO A 142 9.99 11.94 25.13
C PRO A 142 8.76 12.06 26.04
N ARG A 143 7.57 11.88 25.46
CA ARG A 143 6.34 11.77 26.24
C ARG A 143 6.33 10.41 26.96
N LEU A 144 6.27 10.43 28.27
CA LEU A 144 6.08 9.22 29.05
C LEU A 144 4.63 8.74 28.90
N LEU A 145 4.45 7.48 28.56
CA LEU A 145 3.16 6.83 28.54
C LEU A 145 2.83 6.28 29.93
N ALA A 146 1.65 6.61 30.45
CA ALA A 146 1.19 6.12 31.74
C ALA A 146 0.95 4.59 31.70
N PRO A 147 0.92 3.90 32.87
CA PRO A 147 0.44 2.53 32.96
C PRO A 147 -0.92 2.37 32.29
N ALA A 148 -1.16 1.22 31.65
CA ALA A 148 -2.35 1.02 30.82
C ALA A 148 -2.76 -0.45 30.77
N SER A 149 -4.03 -0.71 30.39
CA SER A 149 -4.54 -2.07 30.19
C SER A 149 -4.25 -2.62 28.80
N VAL A 150 -4.01 -1.73 27.80
CA VAL A 150 -3.68 -2.09 26.41
C VAL A 150 -2.48 -1.27 25.91
N PRO A 151 -1.69 -1.82 24.98
CA PRO A 151 -0.38 -1.24 24.63
C PRO A 151 -0.42 0.21 24.16
N ALA A 152 -1.37 0.56 23.28
CA ALA A 152 -1.46 1.87 22.64
C ALA A 152 -2.55 2.78 23.25
N GLN A 153 -3.00 2.51 24.47
CA GLN A 153 -3.94 3.38 25.17
C GLN A 153 -3.41 4.83 25.22
N ASP A 154 -4.27 5.81 25.04
CA ASP A 154 -3.95 7.24 25.02
C ASP A 154 -3.03 7.70 23.86
N VAL A 155 -2.74 6.82 22.92
CA VAL A 155 -2.09 7.17 21.66
C VAL A 155 -3.15 7.63 20.65
N ARG A 156 -3.00 8.85 20.12
CA ARG A 156 -3.86 9.39 19.06
C ARG A 156 -3.16 9.27 17.71
N VAL A 157 -3.88 8.74 16.74
CA VAL A 157 -3.38 8.54 15.38
C VAL A 157 -4.30 9.26 14.41
N LEU A 158 -3.74 10.14 13.57
CA LEU A 158 -4.42 10.70 12.42
C LEU A 158 -4.09 9.83 11.20
N ASP A 159 -5.08 9.15 10.66
CA ASP A 159 -4.94 8.30 9.48
C ASP A 159 -5.38 9.05 8.22
N LEU A 160 -4.41 9.39 7.37
CA LEU A 160 -4.60 9.99 6.04
C LEU A 160 -4.22 9.00 4.93
N THR A 161 -4.07 7.72 5.28
CA THR A 161 -3.56 6.69 4.38
C THR A 161 -4.66 6.06 3.54
N ARG A 162 -4.25 5.40 2.47
CA ARG A 162 -5.16 4.73 1.53
C ARG A 162 -4.61 3.36 1.12
N VAL A 163 -5.45 2.59 0.49
CA VAL A 163 -5.19 1.28 -0.11
C VAL A 163 -4.95 0.21 0.97
N LEU A 164 -3.75 -0.31 1.17
CA LEU A 164 -3.50 -1.47 2.04
C LEU A 164 -2.55 -1.18 3.21
N ALA A 165 -1.32 -0.81 2.95
CA ALA A 165 -0.26 -0.79 3.96
C ALA A 165 -0.56 0.17 5.12
N GLY A 166 -0.94 1.41 4.81
CA GLY A 166 -1.31 2.41 5.80
C GLY A 166 -2.56 2.01 6.61
N PRO A 167 -3.70 1.68 5.97
CA PRO A 167 -4.90 1.25 6.69
C PRO A 167 -4.69 -0.01 7.55
N VAL A 168 -3.85 -0.95 7.13
CA VAL A 168 -3.48 -2.11 7.95
C VAL A 168 -2.67 -1.69 9.17
N ALA A 169 -1.73 -0.74 9.02
CA ALA A 169 -0.93 -0.22 10.12
C ALA A 169 -1.81 0.50 11.15
N THR A 170 -2.66 1.42 10.72
CA THR A 170 -3.54 2.20 11.61
C THR A 170 -4.61 1.33 12.26
N ARG A 171 -5.20 0.38 11.53
CA ARG A 171 -6.07 -0.66 12.12
C ARG A 171 -5.36 -1.48 13.19
N THR A 172 -4.11 -1.85 12.97
CA THR A 172 -3.32 -2.58 13.96
C THR A 172 -3.12 -1.74 15.23
N LEU A 173 -2.82 -0.44 15.09
CA LEU A 173 -2.72 0.46 16.24
C LEU A 173 -4.05 0.59 16.98
N ALA A 174 -5.18 0.67 16.27
CA ALA A 174 -6.53 0.68 16.88
C ALA A 174 -6.80 -0.61 17.66
N LEU A 175 -6.45 -1.78 17.12
CA LEU A 175 -6.56 -3.07 17.82
C LEU A 175 -5.69 -3.14 19.08
N LEU A 176 -4.62 -2.37 19.13
CA LEU A 176 -3.73 -2.23 20.31
C LEU A 176 -4.20 -1.14 21.28
N GLY A 177 -5.34 -0.49 21.02
CA GLY A 177 -5.97 0.48 21.91
C GLY A 177 -5.71 1.95 21.59
N ALA A 178 -5.16 2.28 20.41
CA ALA A 178 -5.03 3.66 19.96
C ALA A 178 -6.37 4.26 19.55
N ASP A 179 -6.52 5.57 19.78
CA ASP A 179 -7.60 6.39 19.23
C ASP A 179 -7.24 6.82 17.83
N VAL A 180 -7.88 6.22 16.83
CA VAL A 180 -7.56 6.44 15.41
C VAL A 180 -8.66 7.24 14.73
N LEU A 181 -8.33 8.46 14.28
CA LEU A 181 -9.17 9.26 13.41
C LEU A 181 -8.73 9.09 11.95
N ARG A 182 -9.58 8.46 11.13
CA ARG A 182 -9.37 8.36 9.69
C ARG A 182 -10.05 9.52 8.97
N VAL A 183 -9.35 10.10 8.00
CA VAL A 183 -9.86 11.15 7.11
C VAL A 183 -9.69 10.69 5.67
N ASP A 184 -10.80 10.54 4.97
CA ASP A 184 -10.84 10.17 3.55
C ASP A 184 -11.13 11.39 2.68
N ALA A 185 -10.55 11.43 1.49
CA ALA A 185 -10.81 12.46 0.50
C ALA A 185 -12.13 12.17 -0.24
N PRO A 186 -13.16 13.04 -0.21
CA PRO A 186 -14.46 12.76 -0.81
C PRO A 186 -14.41 12.47 -2.31
N GLN A 187 -13.45 13.08 -3.02
CA GLN A 187 -13.26 12.90 -4.46
C GLN A 187 -12.53 11.58 -4.83
N LEU A 188 -12.03 10.86 -3.86
CA LEU A 188 -11.28 9.61 -4.04
C LEU A 188 -11.83 8.53 -3.09
N PRO A 189 -13.11 8.14 -3.22
CA PRO A 189 -13.70 7.11 -2.37
C PRO A 189 -12.99 5.76 -2.57
N GLU A 190 -12.90 4.99 -1.49
CA GLU A 190 -12.41 3.59 -1.48
C GLU A 190 -13.55 2.62 -1.26
#